data_19be36c52908af3bd1270d4f4af349e7
#
_entry.id   19be36c52908af3bd1270d4f4af349e7
#
_cell.length_a   1.000
_cell.length_b   1.000
_cell.length_c   1.000
_cell.angle_alpha   90.00
_cell.angle_beta   90.00
_cell.angle_gamma   90.00
#
_symmetry.space_group_name_H-M   'P 1'
#
loop_
_entity.id
_entity.type
_entity.pdbx_description
1 polymer ?
#
loop_
_entity_poly.entity_id
_entity_poly.type
_entity_poly.pdbx_seq_one_letter_code
_entity_poly.pdbx_strand_id
1 'polypeptide(L)'
;MLFGGAATGIFVFGIVMAVLGTLFGLAEMRARLQIDLAQQGNVFLLLFMGILASTLVAGPVINSIGNKIILVASSALVAAGMAGLAYAHSFVGAAIPAVLLGLGGGGLNTSTNVLVSDLYREKRGPMLNLLGIFYGIGALCIPLLAAVIAGHFAIAPQLLICAGLAGACALLFLAMHFPAASAPQGFSWREAMRVAQYPGVLVLGFLLFCQSGNEASISGWTSTYVGATGLSARTATLILAGYWAALMAGRLAVSGLLKIVGKRQLVLASGGGALIGAAILLTNRSEAMLVVGVLVIGLSYAGVFPTALAIAGDTYRKMAGTVFGLLFAIALVGGMSFPWAVGQISQKLGVRFGMVVPLAGAAGICVLAWRILRSDASVELARQSEGGK
;
A
#
# COMPACT_ATOMS: atom_id res chain seq x y z
N MET A 1 -10.07 -7.32 -23.21
CA MET A 1 -9.28 -8.42 -22.65
C MET A 1 -8.09 -7.93 -21.81
N LEU A 2 -7.17 -7.11 -22.35
CA LEU A 2 -5.96 -6.70 -21.63
C LEU A 2 -6.23 -5.91 -20.33
N PHE A 3 -7.21 -5.01 -20.31
CA PHE A 3 -7.61 -4.34 -19.07
C PHE A 3 -8.17 -5.32 -18.03
N GLY A 4 -8.98 -6.28 -18.45
CA GLY A 4 -9.47 -7.33 -17.54
C GLY A 4 -8.33 -8.15 -16.92
N GLY A 5 -7.33 -8.53 -17.71
CA GLY A 5 -6.12 -9.17 -17.19
C GLY A 5 -5.37 -8.29 -16.19
N ALA A 6 -5.16 -7.00 -16.51
CA ALA A 6 -4.54 -6.06 -15.57
C ALA A 6 -5.35 -5.91 -14.28
N ALA A 7 -6.69 -5.85 -14.38
CA ALA A 7 -7.59 -5.79 -13.23
C ALA A 7 -7.50 -7.06 -12.35
N THR A 8 -7.37 -8.24 -12.95
CA THR A 8 -7.15 -9.49 -12.21
C THR A 8 -5.79 -9.49 -11.50
N GLY A 9 -4.72 -9.06 -12.17
CA GLY A 9 -3.39 -8.99 -11.58
C GLY A 9 -3.32 -8.02 -10.39
N ILE A 10 -3.90 -6.82 -10.51
CA ILE A 10 -3.92 -5.85 -9.42
C ILE A 10 -4.85 -6.27 -8.28
N PHE A 11 -5.91 -7.01 -8.55
CA PHE A 11 -6.76 -7.64 -7.55
C PHE A 11 -5.95 -8.64 -6.71
N VAL A 12 -5.16 -9.50 -7.35
CA VAL A 12 -4.24 -10.45 -6.67
C VAL A 12 -3.20 -9.69 -5.85
N PHE A 13 -2.68 -8.55 -6.33
CA PHE A 13 -1.80 -7.70 -5.52
C PHE A 13 -2.51 -7.13 -4.28
N GLY A 14 -3.78 -6.75 -4.40
CA GLY A 14 -4.61 -6.34 -3.25
C GLY A 14 -4.69 -7.44 -2.18
N ILE A 15 -4.88 -8.68 -2.58
CA ILE A 15 -4.85 -9.86 -1.69
C ILE A 15 -3.50 -9.94 -0.96
N VAL A 16 -2.38 -9.81 -1.69
CA VAL A 16 -1.02 -9.85 -1.11
C VAL A 16 -0.85 -8.79 -0.02
N MET A 17 -1.36 -7.57 -0.25
CA MET A 17 -1.20 -6.47 0.71
C MET A 17 -2.01 -6.65 2.00
N ALA A 18 -3.12 -7.39 1.96
CA ALA A 18 -3.99 -7.58 3.12
C ALA A 18 -3.75 -8.91 3.86
N VAL A 19 -3.16 -9.91 3.19
CA VAL A 19 -3.11 -11.28 3.71
C VAL A 19 -2.37 -11.40 5.03
N LEU A 20 -1.17 -10.84 5.16
CA LEU A 20 -0.38 -10.97 6.39
C LEU A 20 -1.06 -10.28 7.58
N GLY A 21 -1.61 -9.08 7.39
CA GLY A 21 -2.34 -8.36 8.43
C GLY A 21 -3.59 -9.11 8.90
N THR A 22 -4.26 -9.79 7.99
CA THR A 22 -5.40 -10.66 8.30
C THR A 22 -4.96 -11.90 9.09
N LEU A 23 -3.94 -12.61 8.59
CA LEU A 23 -3.46 -13.87 9.18
C LEU A 23 -2.92 -13.70 10.61
N PHE A 24 -2.11 -12.68 10.84
CA PHE A 24 -1.52 -12.43 12.15
C PHE A 24 -2.53 -11.93 13.19
N GLY A 25 -3.71 -11.47 12.77
CA GLY A 25 -4.86 -11.24 13.63
C GLY A 25 -5.50 -12.53 14.17
N LEU A 26 -5.31 -13.67 13.49
CA LEU A 26 -5.89 -14.95 13.86
C LEU A 26 -5.02 -15.69 14.88
N ALA A 27 -5.61 -16.05 16.03
CA ALA A 27 -4.89 -16.74 17.09
C ALA A 27 -4.31 -18.10 16.63
N GLU A 28 -5.04 -18.83 15.78
CA GLU A 28 -4.59 -20.09 15.18
C GLU A 28 -3.26 -19.92 14.42
N MET A 29 -3.13 -18.88 13.60
CA MET A 29 -1.92 -18.65 12.81
C MET A 29 -0.73 -18.29 13.67
N ARG A 30 -0.92 -17.43 14.70
CA ARG A 30 0.14 -17.07 15.65
C ARG A 30 0.62 -18.27 16.45
N ALA A 31 -0.32 -19.09 16.93
CA ALA A 31 0.01 -20.32 17.66
C ALA A 31 0.76 -21.32 16.78
N ARG A 32 0.36 -21.47 15.52
CA ARG A 32 0.99 -22.39 14.55
C ARG A 32 2.41 -21.96 14.17
N LEU A 33 2.63 -20.66 13.96
CA LEU A 33 3.94 -20.12 13.57
C LEU A 33 4.89 -19.97 14.75
N GLN A 34 4.39 -19.87 15.97
CA GLN A 34 5.15 -19.60 17.19
C GLN A 34 6.06 -18.35 17.08
N ILE A 35 5.58 -17.32 16.37
CA ILE A 35 6.30 -16.07 16.18
C ILE A 35 5.88 -15.02 17.20
N ASP A 36 6.85 -14.26 17.67
CA ASP A 36 6.63 -13.07 18.49
C ASP A 36 6.29 -11.82 17.65
N LEU A 37 5.99 -10.70 18.31
CA LEU A 37 5.60 -9.48 17.63
C LEU A 37 6.75 -8.85 16.84
N ALA A 38 8.01 -9.00 17.27
CA ALA A 38 9.16 -8.53 16.53
C ALA A 38 9.35 -9.34 15.24
N GLN A 39 9.22 -10.66 15.33
CA GLN A 39 9.26 -11.56 14.17
C GLN A 39 8.12 -11.29 13.19
N GLN A 40 6.91 -10.98 13.68
CA GLN A 40 5.81 -10.52 12.84
C GLN A 40 6.19 -9.25 12.07
N GLY A 41 6.81 -8.26 12.73
CA GLY A 41 7.36 -7.07 12.08
C GLY A 41 8.42 -7.39 11.02
N ASN A 42 9.30 -8.37 11.30
CA ASN A 42 10.31 -8.82 10.34
C ASN A 42 9.69 -9.48 9.10
N VAL A 43 8.56 -10.21 9.23
CA VAL A 43 7.85 -10.77 8.07
C VAL A 43 7.27 -9.66 7.18
N PHE A 44 6.73 -8.57 7.76
CA PHE A 44 6.33 -7.40 6.97
C PHE A 44 7.52 -6.72 6.28
N LEU A 45 8.64 -6.58 6.98
CA LEU A 45 9.88 -6.05 6.39
C LEU A 45 10.28 -6.85 5.15
N LEU A 46 10.30 -8.18 5.24
CA LEU A 46 10.66 -9.08 4.14
C LEU A 46 9.67 -9.00 2.96
N LEU A 47 8.37 -8.91 3.22
CA LEU A 47 7.36 -8.67 2.19
C LEU A 47 7.66 -7.40 1.40
N PHE A 48 7.85 -6.27 2.09
CA PHE A 48 8.10 -4.98 1.44
C PHE A 48 9.47 -4.90 0.79
N MET A 49 10.50 -5.59 1.32
CA MET A 49 11.80 -5.75 0.63
C MET A 49 11.62 -6.48 -0.70
N GLY A 50 10.81 -7.54 -0.74
CA GLY A 50 10.46 -8.24 -1.98
C GLY A 50 9.73 -7.32 -2.97
N ILE A 51 8.75 -6.52 -2.51
CA ILE A 51 8.05 -5.54 -3.34
C ILE A 51 9.03 -4.51 -3.92
N LEU A 52 9.91 -3.96 -3.10
CA LEU A 52 10.90 -2.98 -3.54
C LEU A 52 11.86 -3.57 -4.59
N ALA A 53 12.43 -4.74 -4.31
CA ALA A 53 13.34 -5.42 -5.22
C ALA A 53 12.68 -5.71 -6.57
N SER A 54 11.47 -6.27 -6.54
CA SER A 54 10.71 -6.56 -7.76
C SER A 54 10.33 -5.29 -8.54
N THR A 55 9.91 -4.23 -7.87
CA THR A 55 9.55 -2.96 -8.49
C THR A 55 10.75 -2.33 -9.22
N LEU A 56 11.95 -2.39 -8.62
CA LEU A 56 13.18 -1.86 -9.23
C LEU A 56 13.60 -2.65 -10.48
N VAL A 57 13.39 -3.97 -10.45
CA VAL A 57 13.77 -4.88 -11.56
C VAL A 57 12.69 -4.91 -12.65
N ALA A 58 11.42 -4.84 -12.29
CA ALA A 58 10.31 -5.02 -13.22
C ALA A 58 10.33 -3.98 -14.36
N GLY A 59 10.61 -2.71 -14.08
CA GLY A 59 10.66 -1.66 -15.12
C GLY A 59 11.63 -1.96 -16.25
N PRO A 60 12.95 -2.16 -15.98
CA PRO A 60 13.93 -2.56 -16.97
C PRO A 60 13.57 -3.85 -17.72
N VAL A 61 13.05 -4.85 -17.02
CA VAL A 61 12.68 -6.14 -17.62
C VAL A 61 11.46 -6.00 -18.53
N ILE A 62 10.43 -5.24 -18.16
CA ILE A 62 9.26 -4.95 -19.01
C ILE A 62 9.72 -4.29 -20.30
N ASN A 63 10.65 -3.35 -20.23
CA ASN A 63 11.17 -2.65 -21.39
C ASN A 63 11.98 -3.55 -22.33
N SER A 64 12.62 -4.60 -21.83
CA SER A 64 13.45 -5.52 -22.63
C SER A 64 12.69 -6.70 -23.22
N ILE A 65 11.84 -7.34 -22.43
CA ILE A 65 11.16 -8.59 -22.80
C ILE A 65 9.62 -8.53 -22.72
N GLY A 66 9.08 -7.38 -22.32
CA GLY A 66 7.63 -7.13 -22.29
C GLY A 66 6.95 -7.52 -20.99
N ASN A 67 5.68 -7.13 -20.87
CA ASN A 67 4.86 -7.34 -19.67
C ASN A 67 4.52 -8.80 -19.35
N LYS A 68 4.39 -9.65 -20.39
CA LYS A 68 3.88 -11.03 -20.25
C LYS A 68 4.67 -11.86 -19.24
N ILE A 69 5.98 -11.88 -19.39
CA ILE A 69 6.88 -12.72 -18.56
C ILE A 69 6.80 -12.28 -17.09
N ILE A 70 6.83 -10.96 -16.82
CA ILE A 70 6.71 -10.44 -15.46
C ILE A 70 5.35 -10.80 -14.84
N LEU A 71 4.26 -10.62 -15.58
CA LEU A 71 2.91 -10.92 -15.07
C LEU A 71 2.76 -12.41 -14.73
N VAL A 72 3.24 -13.30 -15.60
CA VAL A 72 3.20 -14.77 -15.38
C VAL A 72 4.08 -15.16 -14.19
N ALA A 73 5.35 -14.75 -14.18
CA ALA A 73 6.29 -15.09 -13.11
C ALA A 73 5.82 -14.53 -11.76
N SER A 74 5.33 -13.30 -11.74
CA SER A 74 4.83 -12.65 -10.52
C SER A 74 3.60 -13.36 -9.96
N SER A 75 2.65 -13.75 -10.82
CA SER A 75 1.47 -14.51 -10.39
C SER A 75 1.85 -15.90 -9.85
N ALA A 76 2.82 -16.57 -10.47
CA ALA A 76 3.34 -17.85 -10.00
C ALA A 76 4.06 -17.71 -8.63
N LEU A 77 4.83 -16.64 -8.44
CA LEU A 77 5.47 -16.34 -7.15
C LEU A 77 4.43 -16.08 -6.04
N VAL A 78 3.35 -15.34 -6.35
CA VAL A 78 2.25 -15.14 -5.40
C VAL A 78 1.58 -16.47 -5.06
N ALA A 79 1.30 -17.31 -6.05
CA ALA A 79 0.70 -18.63 -5.83
C ALA A 79 1.59 -19.50 -4.93
N ALA A 80 2.89 -19.55 -5.21
CA ALA A 80 3.87 -20.27 -4.39
C ALA A 80 3.96 -19.70 -2.96
N GLY A 81 3.97 -18.38 -2.81
CA GLY A 81 3.97 -17.70 -1.50
C GLY A 81 2.72 -18.00 -0.68
N MET A 82 1.52 -17.96 -1.29
CA MET A 82 0.26 -18.32 -0.63
C MET A 82 0.24 -19.78 -0.20
N ALA A 83 0.64 -20.69 -1.08
CA ALA A 83 0.75 -22.12 -0.77
C ALA A 83 1.79 -22.37 0.34
N GLY A 84 2.93 -21.69 0.30
CA GLY A 84 3.94 -21.78 1.35
C GLY A 84 3.43 -21.32 2.71
N LEU A 85 2.68 -20.22 2.79
CA LEU A 85 2.04 -19.78 4.03
C LEU A 85 0.99 -20.78 4.56
N ALA A 86 0.29 -21.48 3.66
CA ALA A 86 -0.69 -22.49 4.05
C ALA A 86 -0.08 -23.62 4.88
N TYR A 87 1.18 -23.94 4.64
CA TYR A 87 1.94 -25.00 5.33
C TYR A 87 3.03 -24.49 6.27
N ALA A 88 3.09 -23.19 6.53
CA ALA A 88 4.08 -22.60 7.41
C ALA A 88 3.82 -22.96 8.88
N HIS A 89 4.89 -23.37 9.62
CA HIS A 89 4.86 -23.73 11.03
C HIS A 89 6.01 -23.07 11.82
N SER A 90 6.70 -22.11 11.24
CA SER A 90 7.84 -21.44 11.86
C SER A 90 8.05 -20.05 11.26
N PHE A 91 8.91 -19.26 11.89
CA PHE A 91 9.33 -17.96 11.34
C PHE A 91 9.89 -18.09 9.91
N VAL A 92 10.80 -19.02 9.67
CA VAL A 92 11.39 -19.24 8.33
C VAL A 92 10.33 -19.69 7.33
N GLY A 93 9.40 -20.57 7.77
CA GLY A 93 8.26 -21.00 6.98
C GLY A 93 7.29 -19.87 6.60
N ALA A 94 7.27 -18.75 7.33
CA ALA A 94 6.50 -17.56 6.98
C ALA A 94 7.35 -16.53 6.22
N ALA A 95 8.64 -16.41 6.54
CA ALA A 95 9.57 -15.44 5.96
C ALA A 95 9.81 -15.67 4.47
N ILE A 96 10.10 -16.91 4.06
CA ILE A 96 10.30 -17.25 2.65
C ILE A 96 9.05 -16.97 1.80
N PRO A 97 7.85 -17.45 2.17
CA PRO A 97 6.63 -17.07 1.49
C PRO A 97 6.38 -15.55 1.45
N ALA A 98 6.69 -14.81 2.50
CA ALA A 98 6.54 -13.36 2.51
C ALA A 98 7.43 -12.67 1.45
N VAL A 99 8.66 -13.13 1.28
CA VAL A 99 9.55 -12.65 0.19
C VAL A 99 8.95 -12.98 -1.18
N LEU A 100 8.45 -14.21 -1.38
CA LEU A 100 7.83 -14.62 -2.65
C LEU A 100 6.59 -13.78 -2.96
N LEU A 101 5.74 -13.53 -1.95
CA LEU A 101 4.58 -12.64 -2.04
C LEU A 101 4.99 -11.21 -2.40
N GLY A 102 6.07 -10.73 -1.79
CA GLY A 102 6.61 -9.39 -2.07
C GLY A 102 7.11 -9.28 -3.51
N LEU A 103 7.95 -10.23 -3.94
CA LEU A 103 8.48 -10.27 -5.32
C LEU A 103 7.35 -10.37 -6.35
N GLY A 104 6.40 -11.26 -6.13
CA GLY A 104 5.24 -11.42 -7.01
C GLY A 104 4.33 -10.20 -6.97
N GLY A 105 3.98 -9.69 -5.79
CA GLY A 105 3.12 -8.53 -5.63
C GLY A 105 3.68 -7.28 -6.28
N GLY A 106 4.97 -6.99 -6.06
CA GLY A 106 5.64 -5.82 -6.67
C GLY A 106 5.68 -5.90 -8.20
N GLY A 107 5.95 -7.09 -8.75
CA GLY A 107 5.92 -7.31 -10.20
C GLY A 107 4.52 -7.16 -10.79
N LEU A 108 3.48 -7.71 -10.15
CA LEU A 108 2.08 -7.51 -10.55
C LEU A 108 1.70 -6.04 -10.53
N ASN A 109 1.99 -5.34 -9.42
CA ASN A 109 1.69 -3.92 -9.30
C ASN A 109 2.36 -3.11 -10.41
N THR A 110 3.64 -3.28 -10.62
CA THR A 110 4.40 -2.52 -11.62
C THR A 110 3.90 -2.82 -13.03
N SER A 111 3.81 -4.11 -13.41
CA SER A 111 3.43 -4.51 -14.78
C SER A 111 1.99 -4.13 -15.13
N THR A 112 1.03 -4.27 -14.21
CA THR A 112 -0.37 -3.89 -14.48
C THR A 112 -0.53 -2.38 -14.66
N ASN A 113 0.15 -1.57 -13.83
CA ASN A 113 0.14 -0.12 -13.96
C ASN A 113 0.82 0.36 -15.26
N VAL A 114 1.95 -0.23 -15.64
CA VAL A 114 2.63 0.06 -16.91
C VAL A 114 1.72 -0.32 -18.09
N LEU A 115 1.18 -1.54 -18.10
CA LEU A 115 0.30 -2.03 -19.15
C LEU A 115 -0.91 -1.10 -19.37
N VAL A 116 -1.62 -0.74 -18.30
CA VAL A 116 -2.78 0.16 -18.40
C VAL A 116 -2.37 1.57 -18.84
N SER A 117 -1.22 2.06 -18.38
CA SER A 117 -0.68 3.36 -18.79
C SER A 117 -0.36 3.43 -20.28
N ASP A 118 0.15 2.35 -20.85
CA ASP A 118 0.49 2.26 -22.27
C ASP A 118 -0.73 2.07 -23.17
N LEU A 119 -1.72 1.27 -22.69
CA LEU A 119 -2.97 1.03 -23.42
C LEU A 119 -3.86 2.27 -23.50
N TYR A 120 -3.85 3.12 -22.48
CA TYR A 120 -4.80 4.23 -22.33
C TYR A 120 -4.11 5.58 -22.15
N ARG A 121 -3.16 5.92 -23.04
CA ARG A 121 -2.33 7.14 -22.95
C ARG A 121 -3.13 8.41 -22.74
N GLU A 122 -4.24 8.60 -23.45
CA GLU A 122 -5.10 9.79 -23.35
C GLU A 122 -5.99 9.79 -22.10
N LYS A 123 -6.37 8.61 -21.59
CA LYS A 123 -7.24 8.43 -20.41
C LYS A 123 -6.50 7.76 -19.25
N ARG A 124 -5.18 7.93 -19.18
CA ARG A 124 -4.31 7.25 -18.22
C ARG A 124 -4.77 7.41 -16.78
N GLY A 125 -5.05 8.63 -16.34
CA GLY A 125 -5.46 8.91 -14.96
C GLY A 125 -6.75 8.18 -14.54
N PRO A 126 -7.87 8.35 -15.25
CA PRO A 126 -9.11 7.63 -14.98
C PRO A 126 -8.95 6.10 -14.99
N MET A 127 -8.17 5.55 -15.93
CA MET A 127 -7.99 4.09 -16.04
C MET A 127 -7.11 3.52 -14.93
N LEU A 128 -6.08 4.22 -14.48
CA LEU A 128 -5.30 3.83 -13.31
C LEU A 128 -6.12 3.94 -12.01
N ASN A 129 -7.00 4.94 -11.91
CA ASN A 129 -7.91 5.02 -10.77
C ASN A 129 -8.91 3.86 -10.74
N LEU A 130 -9.47 3.49 -11.90
CA LEU A 130 -10.33 2.31 -12.03
C LEU A 130 -9.57 1.02 -11.65
N LEU A 131 -8.31 0.89 -12.08
CA LEU A 131 -7.43 -0.21 -11.69
C LEU A 131 -7.26 -0.27 -10.16
N GLY A 132 -7.11 0.88 -9.50
CA GLY A 132 -7.02 0.99 -8.05
C GLY A 132 -8.26 0.51 -7.29
N ILE A 133 -9.44 0.50 -7.91
CA ILE A 133 -10.65 -0.10 -7.33
C ILE A 133 -10.49 -1.61 -7.21
N PHE A 134 -9.97 -2.29 -8.24
CA PHE A 134 -9.73 -3.74 -8.19
C PHE A 134 -8.68 -4.10 -7.14
N TYR A 135 -7.65 -3.29 -6.95
CA TYR A 135 -6.73 -3.42 -5.82
C TYR A 135 -7.46 -3.39 -4.48
N GLY A 136 -8.31 -2.40 -4.27
CA GLY A 136 -9.07 -2.25 -3.03
C GLY A 136 -10.04 -3.41 -2.80
N ILE A 137 -10.71 -3.91 -3.84
CA ILE A 137 -11.58 -5.09 -3.75
C ILE A 137 -10.77 -6.32 -3.32
N GLY A 138 -9.59 -6.56 -3.91
CA GLY A 138 -8.70 -7.65 -3.53
C GLY A 138 -8.28 -7.57 -2.07
N ALA A 139 -7.88 -6.38 -1.60
CA ALA A 139 -7.48 -6.16 -0.23
C ALA A 139 -8.65 -6.30 0.78
N LEU A 140 -9.85 -5.91 0.39
CA LEU A 140 -11.07 -6.05 1.21
C LEU A 140 -11.54 -7.50 1.30
N CYS A 141 -11.43 -8.27 0.22
CA CYS A 141 -11.93 -9.65 0.18
C CYS A 141 -11.28 -10.56 1.23
N ILE A 142 -9.97 -10.41 1.50
CA ILE A 142 -9.25 -11.30 2.41
C ILE A 142 -9.73 -11.20 3.85
N PRO A 143 -9.79 -10.03 4.51
CA PRO A 143 -10.30 -9.96 5.88
C PRO A 143 -11.80 -10.28 5.97
N LEU A 144 -12.59 -10.00 4.91
CA LEU A 144 -14.00 -10.41 4.89
C LEU A 144 -14.14 -11.94 4.85
N LEU A 145 -13.40 -12.62 3.97
CA LEU A 145 -13.40 -14.08 3.90
C LEU A 145 -12.96 -14.67 5.22
N ALA A 146 -11.87 -14.16 5.80
CA ALA A 146 -11.40 -14.63 7.11
C ALA A 146 -12.45 -14.45 8.22
N ALA A 147 -13.19 -13.34 8.21
CA ALA A 147 -14.24 -13.08 9.19
C ALA A 147 -15.47 -14.01 9.02
N VAL A 148 -15.87 -14.30 7.78
CA VAL A 148 -17.00 -15.19 7.46
C VAL A 148 -16.68 -16.65 7.81
N ILE A 149 -15.45 -17.07 7.55
CA ILE A 149 -15.02 -18.47 7.68
C ILE A 149 -14.44 -18.75 9.09
N ALA A 150 -14.16 -17.69 9.88
CA ALA A 150 -13.64 -17.83 11.23
C ALA A 150 -14.51 -18.77 12.07
N GLY A 151 -13.90 -19.86 12.57
CA GLY A 151 -14.55 -20.89 13.36
C GLY A 151 -15.20 -22.03 12.55
N HIS A 152 -15.24 -21.98 11.23
CA HIS A 152 -15.82 -23.04 10.39
C HIS A 152 -14.78 -23.80 9.57
N PHE A 153 -13.70 -23.15 9.15
CA PHE A 153 -12.64 -23.76 8.34
C PHE A 153 -11.26 -23.34 8.82
N ALA A 154 -10.30 -24.25 8.69
CA ALA A 154 -8.90 -23.97 8.96
C ALA A 154 -8.35 -22.90 7.97
N ILE A 155 -7.28 -22.21 8.37
CA ILE A 155 -6.64 -21.14 7.57
C ILE A 155 -6.03 -21.68 6.26
N ALA A 156 -5.49 -22.90 6.27
CA ALA A 156 -4.78 -23.47 5.13
C ALA A 156 -5.63 -23.56 3.83
N PRO A 157 -6.89 -24.05 3.84
CA PRO A 157 -7.76 -24.04 2.68
C PRO A 157 -7.98 -22.64 2.09
N GLN A 158 -8.11 -21.61 2.91
CA GLN A 158 -8.30 -20.22 2.45
C GLN A 158 -7.08 -19.73 1.66
N LEU A 159 -5.88 -20.00 2.16
CA LEU A 159 -4.63 -19.66 1.50
C LEU A 159 -4.43 -20.45 0.21
N LEU A 160 -4.84 -21.71 0.17
CA LEU A 160 -4.79 -22.54 -1.04
C LEU A 160 -5.78 -22.06 -2.11
N ILE A 161 -6.97 -21.56 -1.73
CA ILE A 161 -7.87 -20.89 -2.66
C ILE A 161 -7.22 -19.64 -3.26
N CYS A 162 -6.58 -18.81 -2.43
CA CYS A 162 -5.84 -17.64 -2.91
C CYS A 162 -4.66 -18.04 -3.81
N ALA A 163 -3.94 -19.12 -3.49
CA ALA A 163 -2.89 -19.68 -4.32
C ALA A 163 -3.43 -20.16 -5.68
N GLY A 164 -4.57 -20.87 -5.66
CA GLY A 164 -5.27 -21.30 -6.88
C GLY A 164 -5.70 -20.14 -7.76
N LEU A 165 -6.23 -19.06 -7.16
CA LEU A 165 -6.61 -17.84 -7.87
C LEU A 165 -5.39 -17.16 -8.52
N ALA A 166 -4.27 -17.05 -7.81
CA ALA A 166 -3.03 -16.49 -8.34
C ALA A 166 -2.45 -17.41 -9.45
N GLY A 167 -2.53 -18.72 -9.30
CA GLY A 167 -2.16 -19.69 -10.32
C GLY A 167 -3.03 -19.59 -11.58
N ALA A 168 -4.35 -19.45 -11.42
CA ALA A 168 -5.27 -19.20 -12.52
C ALA A 168 -4.97 -17.86 -13.23
N CYS A 169 -4.58 -16.83 -12.48
CA CYS A 169 -4.12 -15.58 -13.05
C CYS A 169 -2.84 -15.76 -13.90
N ALA A 170 -1.88 -16.57 -13.45
CA ALA A 170 -0.70 -16.92 -14.24
C ALA A 170 -1.06 -17.63 -15.54
N LEU A 171 -1.98 -18.61 -15.51
CA LEU A 171 -2.47 -19.31 -16.70
C LEU A 171 -3.21 -18.37 -17.65
N LEU A 172 -4.03 -17.46 -17.11
CA LEU A 172 -4.69 -16.41 -17.90
C LEU A 172 -3.65 -15.55 -18.65
N PHE A 173 -2.59 -15.11 -17.99
CA PHE A 173 -1.54 -14.32 -18.63
C PHE A 173 -0.73 -15.11 -19.66
N LEU A 174 -0.53 -16.41 -19.45
CA LEU A 174 0.10 -17.29 -20.46
C LEU A 174 -0.75 -17.36 -21.73
N ALA A 175 -2.07 -17.44 -21.61
CA ALA A 175 -2.99 -17.52 -22.74
C ALA A 175 -3.19 -16.18 -23.45
N MET A 176 -2.89 -15.03 -22.80
CA MET A 176 -3.12 -13.70 -23.37
C MET A 176 -1.97 -13.27 -24.29
N HIS A 177 -2.32 -12.48 -25.33
CA HIS A 177 -1.36 -11.78 -26.17
C HIS A 177 -1.16 -10.37 -25.65
N PHE A 178 0.09 -9.98 -25.47
CA PHE A 178 0.47 -8.65 -25.00
C PHE A 178 1.17 -7.85 -26.12
N PRO A 179 1.07 -6.52 -26.11
CA PRO A 179 1.85 -5.67 -27.00
C PRO A 179 3.36 -5.93 -26.83
N ALA A 180 4.11 -5.71 -27.91
CA ALA A 180 5.57 -5.75 -27.82
C ALA A 180 6.10 -4.72 -26.82
N ALA A 181 7.29 -4.98 -26.27
CA ALA A 181 7.96 -4.06 -25.36
C ALA A 181 8.08 -2.66 -25.97
N SER A 182 7.73 -1.64 -25.22
CA SER A 182 7.94 -0.24 -25.63
C SER A 182 9.44 0.08 -25.59
N ALA A 183 9.89 1.04 -26.41
CA ALA A 183 11.31 1.44 -26.44
C ALA A 183 11.80 1.83 -25.02
N PRO A 184 13.02 1.44 -24.63
CA PRO A 184 13.53 1.66 -23.29
C PRO A 184 13.56 3.14 -22.93
N GLN A 185 12.74 3.57 -21.99
CA GLN A 185 12.96 4.82 -21.26
C GLN A 185 13.96 4.51 -20.15
N GLY A 186 15.23 4.77 -20.38
CA GLY A 186 16.30 4.46 -19.47
C GLY A 186 16.14 5.24 -18.14
N PHE A 187 16.09 4.52 -17.02
CA PHE A 187 16.24 5.15 -15.70
C PHE A 187 17.69 5.60 -15.54
N SER A 188 17.90 6.90 -15.36
CA SER A 188 19.22 7.47 -15.12
C SER A 188 19.43 7.74 -13.63
N TRP A 189 20.31 6.96 -13.00
CA TRP A 189 20.73 7.21 -11.60
C TRP A 189 21.26 8.63 -11.39
N ARG A 190 21.99 9.16 -12.37
CA ARG A 190 22.51 10.52 -12.32
C ARG A 190 21.39 11.56 -12.27
N GLU A 191 20.32 11.34 -13.03
CA GLU A 191 19.15 12.20 -13.03
C GLU A 191 18.35 12.05 -11.73
N ALA A 192 18.18 10.85 -11.22
CA ALA A 192 17.53 10.59 -9.94
C ALA A 192 18.26 11.28 -8.78
N MET A 193 19.59 11.21 -8.72
CA MET A 193 20.40 11.89 -7.72
C MET A 193 20.30 13.42 -7.84
N ARG A 194 20.19 13.95 -9.05
CA ARG A 194 19.98 15.37 -9.29
C ARG A 194 18.59 15.82 -8.80
N VAL A 195 17.57 15.03 -9.10
CA VAL A 195 16.19 15.28 -8.68
C VAL A 195 16.03 15.17 -7.15
N ALA A 196 16.77 14.28 -6.51
CA ALA A 196 16.80 14.14 -5.06
C ALA A 196 17.34 15.39 -4.32
N GLN A 197 18.01 16.30 -5.02
CA GLN A 197 18.51 17.55 -4.42
C GLN A 197 17.44 18.65 -4.32
N TYR A 198 16.27 18.47 -4.98
CA TYR A 198 15.19 19.44 -4.89
C TYR A 198 14.43 19.29 -3.55
N PRO A 199 14.42 20.34 -2.69
CA PRO A 199 13.76 20.26 -1.37
C PRO A 199 12.29 19.86 -1.46
N GLY A 200 11.57 20.33 -2.48
CA GLY A 200 10.15 19.98 -2.68
C GLY A 200 9.94 18.50 -3.00
N VAL A 201 10.88 17.85 -3.70
CA VAL A 201 10.84 16.40 -3.97
C VAL A 201 11.08 15.63 -2.66
N LEU A 202 12.02 16.06 -1.83
CA LEU A 202 12.27 15.43 -0.53
C LEU A 202 11.07 15.57 0.40
N VAL A 203 10.43 16.74 0.47
CA VAL A 203 9.24 16.97 1.29
C VAL A 203 8.10 16.05 0.85
N LEU A 204 7.83 15.94 -0.46
CA LEU A 204 6.83 15.01 -1.01
C LEU A 204 7.24 13.55 -0.79
N GLY A 205 8.52 13.23 -0.92
CA GLY A 205 9.07 11.90 -0.66
C GLY A 205 8.84 11.46 0.78
N PHE A 206 9.20 12.30 1.76
CA PHE A 206 8.98 12.01 3.18
C PHE A 206 7.50 11.99 3.56
N LEU A 207 6.66 12.79 2.90
CA LEU A 207 5.21 12.71 3.06
C LEU A 207 4.70 11.34 2.61
N LEU A 208 5.14 10.84 1.46
CA LEU A 208 4.77 9.52 0.95
C LEU A 208 5.42 8.38 1.74
N PHE A 209 6.62 8.57 2.30
CA PHE A 209 7.23 7.66 3.27
C PHE A 209 6.32 7.46 4.49
N CYS A 210 5.86 8.55 5.12
CA CYS A 210 4.93 8.50 6.24
C CYS A 210 3.59 7.87 5.83
N GLN A 211 3.05 8.25 4.66
CA GLN A 211 1.78 7.72 4.17
C GLN A 211 1.83 6.21 3.92
N SER A 212 2.83 5.74 3.17
CA SER A 212 2.99 4.32 2.85
C SER A 212 3.28 3.49 4.09
N GLY A 213 4.11 4.02 5.00
CA GLY A 213 4.40 3.41 6.29
C GLY A 213 3.15 3.26 7.16
N ASN A 214 2.33 4.31 7.21
CA ASN A 214 1.08 4.29 7.95
C ASN A 214 0.06 3.32 7.36
N GLU A 215 -0.16 3.36 6.04
CA GLU A 215 -1.06 2.44 5.35
C GLU A 215 -0.65 0.98 5.60
N ALA A 216 0.64 0.67 5.46
CA ALA A 216 1.19 -0.66 5.73
C ALA A 216 1.03 -1.07 7.21
N SER A 217 1.25 -0.15 8.15
CA SER A 217 1.09 -0.43 9.58
C SER A 217 -0.36 -0.67 9.97
N ILE A 218 -1.29 0.17 9.51
CA ILE A 218 -2.72 0.01 9.82
C ILE A 218 -3.23 -1.28 9.18
N SER A 219 -2.93 -1.55 7.91
CA SER A 219 -3.35 -2.80 7.26
C SER A 219 -2.73 -4.04 7.89
N GLY A 220 -1.48 -3.94 8.34
CA GLY A 220 -0.74 -5.06 8.91
C GLY A 220 -1.05 -5.35 10.38
N TRP A 221 -1.33 -4.34 11.18
CA TRP A 221 -1.38 -4.47 12.63
C TRP A 221 -2.77 -4.29 13.26
N THR A 222 -3.77 -3.77 12.53
CA THR A 222 -5.11 -3.51 13.07
C THR A 222 -5.71 -4.76 13.69
N SER A 223 -5.70 -5.90 12.98
CA SER A 223 -6.28 -7.14 13.53
C SER A 223 -5.55 -7.65 14.79
N THR A 224 -4.20 -7.55 14.79
CA THR A 224 -3.39 -7.91 15.98
C THR A 224 -3.68 -6.97 17.15
N TYR A 225 -3.76 -5.66 16.88
CA TYR A 225 -4.06 -4.66 17.91
C TYR A 225 -5.44 -4.83 18.51
N VAL A 226 -6.47 -4.98 17.66
CA VAL A 226 -7.86 -5.17 18.09
C VAL A 226 -8.00 -6.49 18.86
N GLY A 227 -7.37 -7.58 18.41
CA GLY A 227 -7.34 -8.84 19.12
C GLY A 227 -6.71 -8.76 20.51
N ALA A 228 -5.70 -7.89 20.69
CA ALA A 228 -5.07 -7.64 21.99
C ALA A 228 -5.95 -6.85 22.97
N THR A 229 -7.06 -6.24 22.52
CA THR A 229 -8.07 -5.64 23.42
C THR A 229 -9.07 -6.64 23.99
N GLY A 230 -8.99 -7.92 23.61
CA GLY A 230 -9.87 -9.00 24.05
C GLY A 230 -11.06 -9.25 23.11
N LEU A 231 -11.18 -8.51 22.01
CA LEU A 231 -12.20 -8.73 21.00
C LEU A 231 -11.93 -10.01 20.19
N SER A 232 -12.99 -10.60 19.62
CA SER A 232 -12.90 -11.82 18.83
C SER A 232 -12.07 -11.63 17.57
N ALA A 233 -11.44 -12.71 17.08
CA ALA A 233 -10.72 -12.70 15.80
C ALA A 233 -11.63 -12.27 14.63
N ARG A 234 -12.91 -12.66 14.67
CA ARG A 234 -13.92 -12.23 13.71
C ARG A 234 -14.11 -10.71 13.73
N THR A 235 -14.31 -10.12 14.92
CA THR A 235 -14.44 -8.66 15.07
C THR A 235 -13.16 -7.96 14.59
N ALA A 236 -11.98 -8.45 14.96
CA ALA A 236 -10.71 -7.87 14.57
C ALA A 236 -10.51 -7.84 13.03
N THR A 237 -10.86 -8.92 12.35
CA THR A 237 -10.78 -9.00 10.89
C THR A 237 -11.86 -8.17 10.19
N LEU A 238 -13.07 -8.05 10.77
CA LEU A 238 -14.12 -7.15 10.26
C LEU A 238 -13.72 -5.68 10.38
N ILE A 239 -13.08 -5.28 11.47
CA ILE A 239 -12.55 -3.91 11.64
C ILE A 239 -11.48 -3.62 10.59
N LEU A 240 -10.58 -4.57 10.29
CA LEU A 240 -9.62 -4.45 9.21
C LEU A 240 -10.31 -4.36 7.83
N ALA A 241 -11.36 -5.14 7.58
CA ALA A 241 -12.17 -5.01 6.38
C ALA A 241 -12.79 -3.62 6.26
N GLY A 242 -13.27 -3.07 7.39
CA GLY A 242 -13.77 -1.69 7.49
C GLY A 242 -12.73 -0.65 7.07
N TYR A 243 -11.45 -0.83 7.44
CA TYR A 243 -10.35 0.03 6.97
C TYR A 243 -10.26 0.07 5.43
N TRP A 244 -10.23 -1.10 4.79
CA TRP A 244 -10.14 -1.19 3.33
C TRP A 244 -11.38 -0.64 2.63
N ALA A 245 -12.59 -0.90 3.18
CA ALA A 245 -13.83 -0.35 2.68
C ALA A 245 -13.85 1.20 2.78
N ALA A 246 -13.42 1.75 3.91
CA ALA A 246 -13.33 3.20 4.12
C ALA A 246 -12.30 3.84 3.17
N LEU A 247 -11.14 3.21 2.99
CA LEU A 247 -10.11 3.67 2.05
C LEU A 247 -10.64 3.69 0.60
N MET A 248 -11.39 2.68 0.18
CA MET A 248 -12.03 2.64 -1.14
C MET A 248 -13.10 3.74 -1.29
N ALA A 249 -13.99 3.86 -0.30
CA ALA A 249 -15.01 4.91 -0.29
C ALA A 249 -14.39 6.30 -0.35
N GLY A 250 -13.32 6.52 0.41
CA GLY A 250 -12.55 7.76 0.38
C GLY A 250 -11.92 8.04 -0.98
N ARG A 251 -11.36 7.03 -1.68
CA ARG A 251 -10.82 7.19 -3.05
C ARG A 251 -11.87 7.65 -4.05
N LEU A 252 -13.09 7.14 -3.94
CA LEU A 252 -14.21 7.59 -4.77
C LEU A 252 -14.59 9.05 -4.45
N ALA A 253 -14.64 9.41 -3.17
CA ALA A 253 -14.99 10.75 -2.71
C ALA A 253 -13.94 11.81 -3.08
N VAL A 254 -12.65 11.47 -3.05
CA VAL A 254 -11.52 12.39 -3.32
C VAL A 254 -11.63 13.06 -4.68
N SER A 255 -12.08 12.36 -5.72
CA SER A 255 -12.24 12.91 -7.06
C SER A 255 -13.26 14.04 -7.12
N GLY A 256 -14.32 13.95 -6.31
CA GLY A 256 -15.32 15.01 -6.11
C GLY A 256 -14.80 16.16 -5.24
N LEU A 257 -14.13 15.82 -4.13
CA LEU A 257 -13.56 16.79 -3.18
C LEU A 257 -12.52 17.70 -3.84
N LEU A 258 -11.68 17.17 -4.73
CA LEU A 258 -10.67 17.94 -5.45
C LEU A 258 -11.26 19.01 -6.40
N LYS A 259 -12.55 18.99 -6.68
CA LYS A 259 -13.24 20.07 -7.43
C LYS A 259 -13.58 21.28 -6.56
N ILE A 260 -13.63 21.09 -5.24
CA ILE A 260 -14.06 22.12 -4.27
C ILE A 260 -12.90 22.53 -3.35
N VAL A 261 -11.98 21.60 -3.06
CA VAL A 261 -10.86 21.80 -2.13
C VAL A 261 -9.54 21.66 -2.90
N GLY A 262 -8.60 22.57 -2.66
CA GLY A 262 -7.28 22.49 -3.27
C GLY A 262 -6.50 21.22 -2.84
N LYS A 263 -5.64 20.71 -3.74
CA LYS A 263 -4.84 19.49 -3.52
C LYS A 263 -4.08 19.52 -2.18
N ARG A 264 -3.51 20.65 -1.82
CA ARG A 264 -2.68 20.79 -0.60
C ARG A 264 -3.51 20.85 0.66
N GLN A 265 -4.66 21.54 0.63
CA GLN A 265 -5.63 21.54 1.73
C GLN A 265 -6.17 20.16 1.97
N LEU A 266 -6.45 19.39 0.89
CA LEU A 266 -6.91 18.01 1.00
C LEU A 266 -5.88 17.12 1.72
N VAL A 267 -4.60 17.22 1.37
CA VAL A 267 -3.54 16.44 2.02
C VAL A 267 -3.41 16.82 3.50
N LEU A 268 -3.49 18.10 3.84
CA LEU A 268 -3.43 18.55 5.24
C LEU A 268 -4.65 18.06 6.04
N ALA A 269 -5.87 18.20 5.50
CA ALA A 269 -7.09 17.71 6.13
C ALA A 269 -7.04 16.18 6.31
N SER A 270 -6.53 15.44 5.33
CA SER A 270 -6.32 14.00 5.41
C SER A 270 -5.32 13.63 6.51
N GLY A 271 -4.20 14.34 6.63
CA GLY A 271 -3.25 14.16 7.73
C GLY A 271 -3.89 14.37 9.09
N GLY A 272 -4.66 15.46 9.24
CA GLY A 272 -5.41 15.78 10.46
C GLY A 272 -6.44 14.71 10.83
N GLY A 273 -7.23 14.26 9.84
CA GLY A 273 -8.20 13.19 10.05
C GLY A 273 -7.52 11.87 10.47
N ALA A 274 -6.40 11.51 9.84
CA ALA A 274 -5.64 10.33 10.20
C ALA A 274 -5.06 10.43 11.62
N LEU A 275 -4.59 11.60 12.02
CA LEU A 275 -4.08 11.87 13.37
C LEU A 275 -5.19 11.70 14.42
N ILE A 276 -6.39 12.24 14.15
CA ILE A 276 -7.56 12.09 15.01
C ILE A 276 -7.97 10.61 15.10
N GLY A 277 -8.07 9.91 13.98
CA GLY A 277 -8.41 8.50 13.97
C GLY A 277 -7.41 7.62 14.71
N ALA A 278 -6.10 7.91 14.57
CA ALA A 278 -5.05 7.20 15.30
C ALA A 278 -5.10 7.50 16.81
N ALA A 279 -5.40 8.75 17.19
CA ALA A 279 -5.60 9.13 18.60
C ALA A 279 -6.82 8.40 19.20
N ILE A 280 -7.95 8.34 18.48
CA ILE A 280 -9.14 7.57 18.91
C ILE A 280 -8.76 6.10 19.11
N LEU A 281 -8.06 5.49 18.15
CA LEU A 281 -7.63 4.10 18.21
C LEU A 281 -6.77 3.82 19.45
N LEU A 282 -5.86 4.71 19.80
CA LEU A 282 -4.92 4.54 20.91
C LEU A 282 -5.53 4.83 22.28
N THR A 283 -6.48 5.76 22.38
CA THR A 283 -7.05 6.21 23.66
C THR A 283 -8.25 5.37 24.10
N ASN A 284 -8.94 4.70 23.16
CA ASN A 284 -10.15 3.95 23.43
C ASN A 284 -9.94 2.43 23.30
N ARG A 285 -10.78 1.67 24.02
CA ARG A 285 -10.81 0.20 23.95
C ARG A 285 -12.21 -0.35 23.63
N SER A 286 -13.23 0.51 23.54
CA SER A 286 -14.57 0.09 23.14
C SER A 286 -14.58 -0.28 21.66
N GLU A 287 -15.27 -1.34 21.29
CA GLU A 287 -15.40 -1.82 19.92
C GLU A 287 -15.86 -0.69 18.99
N ALA A 288 -16.87 0.08 19.38
CA ALA A 288 -17.39 1.20 18.58
C ALA A 288 -16.31 2.26 18.27
N MET A 289 -15.47 2.62 19.26
CA MET A 289 -14.42 3.62 19.05
C MET A 289 -13.27 3.06 18.22
N LEU A 290 -12.93 1.77 18.34
CA LEU A 290 -11.96 1.12 17.48
C LEU A 290 -12.44 1.13 16.02
N VAL A 291 -13.72 0.82 15.77
CA VAL A 291 -14.33 0.92 14.43
C VAL A 291 -14.24 2.35 13.91
N VAL A 292 -14.70 3.34 14.69
CA VAL A 292 -14.67 4.76 14.28
C VAL A 292 -13.23 5.20 13.97
N GLY A 293 -12.28 4.90 14.84
CA GLY A 293 -10.86 5.27 14.62
C GLY A 293 -10.31 4.70 13.31
N VAL A 294 -10.55 3.41 13.05
CA VAL A 294 -10.08 2.74 11.83
C VAL A 294 -10.77 3.25 10.58
N LEU A 295 -12.08 3.52 10.61
CA LEU A 295 -12.81 4.09 9.47
C LEU A 295 -12.33 5.51 9.15
N VAL A 296 -12.12 6.35 10.17
CA VAL A 296 -11.59 7.71 10.00
C VAL A 296 -10.19 7.66 9.38
N ILE A 297 -9.30 6.75 9.82
CA ILE A 297 -7.99 6.56 9.24
C ILE A 297 -8.09 6.15 7.77
N GLY A 298 -8.93 5.15 7.45
CA GLY A 298 -9.11 4.67 6.07
C GLY A 298 -9.59 5.75 5.12
N LEU A 299 -10.63 6.49 5.50
CA LEU A 299 -11.14 7.64 4.74
C LEU A 299 -10.05 8.70 4.51
N SER A 300 -9.28 8.98 5.57
CA SER A 300 -8.24 10.02 5.55
C SER A 300 -7.07 9.66 4.62
N TYR A 301 -6.58 8.41 4.63
CA TYR A 301 -5.46 8.01 3.80
C TYR A 301 -5.80 7.88 2.32
N ALA A 302 -7.07 7.77 1.96
CA ALA A 302 -7.52 7.52 0.60
C ALA A 302 -6.97 8.52 -0.43
N GLY A 303 -6.89 9.79 -0.05
CA GLY A 303 -6.51 10.89 -0.94
C GLY A 303 -5.04 11.29 -0.89
N VAL A 304 -4.29 10.91 0.14
CA VAL A 304 -2.93 11.45 0.36
C VAL A 304 -1.97 11.07 -0.76
N PHE A 305 -1.87 9.77 -1.04
CA PHE A 305 -0.92 9.24 -2.04
C PHE A 305 -1.19 9.78 -3.45
N PRO A 306 -2.40 9.65 -4.02
CA PRO A 306 -2.67 10.14 -5.37
C PRO A 306 -2.57 11.67 -5.47
N THR A 307 -2.96 12.39 -4.43
CA THR A 307 -2.89 13.87 -4.43
C THR A 307 -1.44 14.36 -4.33
N ALA A 308 -0.59 13.71 -3.54
CA ALA A 308 0.84 14.05 -3.46
C ALA A 308 1.54 13.81 -4.81
N LEU A 309 1.22 12.70 -5.51
CA LEU A 309 1.73 12.46 -6.87
C LEU A 309 1.20 13.49 -7.87
N ALA A 310 -0.06 13.92 -7.75
CA ALA A 310 -0.60 14.98 -8.60
C ALA A 310 0.12 16.32 -8.38
N ILE A 311 0.43 16.68 -7.12
CA ILE A 311 1.24 17.88 -6.80
C ILE A 311 2.63 17.76 -7.43
N ALA A 312 3.28 16.60 -7.28
CA ALA A 312 4.59 16.35 -7.88
C ALA A 312 4.57 16.47 -9.41
N GLY A 313 3.55 15.90 -10.07
CA GLY A 313 3.37 15.95 -11.52
C GLY A 313 3.13 17.36 -12.04
N ASP A 314 2.36 18.18 -11.32
CA ASP A 314 2.12 19.57 -11.68
C ASP A 314 3.39 20.42 -11.55
N THR A 315 4.18 20.17 -10.49
CA THR A 315 5.37 20.96 -10.16
C THR A 315 6.56 20.57 -11.03
N TYR A 316 6.76 19.28 -11.29
CA TYR A 316 7.96 18.74 -11.95
C TYR A 316 7.66 18.11 -13.32
N ARG A 317 6.82 18.75 -14.15
CA ARG A 317 6.31 18.23 -15.43
C ARG A 317 7.39 17.63 -16.34
N LYS A 318 8.54 18.32 -16.49
CA LYS A 318 9.64 17.90 -17.39
C LYS A 318 10.39 16.67 -16.88
N MET A 319 10.33 16.37 -15.59
CA MET A 319 11.05 15.27 -14.92
C MET A 319 10.10 14.33 -14.19
N ALA A 320 8.80 14.34 -14.51
CA ALA A 320 7.76 13.64 -13.74
C ALA A 320 8.06 12.14 -13.59
N GLY A 321 8.57 11.47 -14.61
CA GLY A 321 8.91 10.05 -14.55
C GLY A 321 10.00 9.74 -13.51
N THR A 322 11.10 10.49 -13.50
CA THR A 322 12.19 10.31 -12.53
C THR A 322 11.75 10.69 -11.12
N VAL A 323 10.97 11.79 -10.97
CA VAL A 323 10.40 12.21 -9.68
C VAL A 323 9.49 11.12 -9.12
N PHE A 324 8.56 10.59 -9.91
CA PHE A 324 7.65 9.53 -9.46
C PHE A 324 8.42 8.27 -9.05
N GLY A 325 9.40 7.83 -9.84
CA GLY A 325 10.24 6.69 -9.47
C GLY A 325 10.92 6.85 -8.13
N LEU A 326 11.49 8.04 -7.85
CA LEU A 326 12.11 8.36 -6.58
C LEU A 326 11.08 8.40 -5.43
N LEU A 327 9.93 9.04 -5.66
CA LEU A 327 8.85 9.12 -4.67
C LEU A 327 8.31 7.74 -4.30
N PHE A 328 8.12 6.85 -5.28
CA PHE A 328 7.71 5.46 -5.02
C PHE A 328 8.76 4.68 -4.23
N ALA A 329 10.06 4.83 -4.56
CA ALA A 329 11.14 4.18 -3.83
C ALA A 329 11.15 4.63 -2.35
N ILE A 330 11.07 5.93 -2.08
CA ILE A 330 11.01 6.48 -0.72
C ILE A 330 9.75 5.99 0.01
N ALA A 331 8.60 5.96 -0.66
CA ALA A 331 7.35 5.47 -0.09
C ALA A 331 7.46 3.99 0.33
N LEU A 332 8.06 3.12 -0.51
CA LEU A 332 8.27 1.71 -0.19
C LEU A 332 9.18 1.51 1.02
N VAL A 333 10.21 2.36 1.20
CA VAL A 333 11.03 2.34 2.42
C VAL A 333 10.19 2.66 3.65
N GLY A 334 9.24 3.58 3.55
CA GLY A 334 8.25 3.84 4.61
C GLY A 334 7.37 2.64 4.92
N GLY A 335 6.79 2.03 3.85
CA GLY A 335 5.98 0.81 3.96
C GLY A 335 6.72 -0.36 4.60
N MET A 336 8.03 -0.43 4.43
CA MET A 336 8.91 -1.41 5.04
C MET A 336 9.22 -1.10 6.51
N SER A 337 9.60 0.15 6.79
CA SER A 337 10.15 0.56 8.08
C SER A 337 9.11 0.66 9.19
N PHE A 338 7.90 1.16 8.90
CA PHE A 338 6.89 1.42 9.92
C PHE A 338 6.30 0.12 10.50
N PRO A 339 5.80 -0.86 9.70
CA PRO A 339 5.30 -2.11 10.27
C PRO A 339 6.38 -2.88 11.03
N TRP A 340 7.62 -2.80 10.57
CA TRP A 340 8.77 -3.35 11.28
C TRP A 340 8.95 -2.67 12.65
N ALA A 341 8.95 -1.34 12.69
CA ALA A 341 9.11 -0.57 13.93
C ALA A 341 7.93 -0.83 14.89
N VAL A 342 6.69 -0.94 14.39
CA VAL A 342 5.54 -1.36 15.20
C VAL A 342 5.84 -2.69 15.88
N GLY A 343 6.39 -3.68 15.14
CA GLY A 343 6.75 -5.00 15.70
C GLY A 343 7.79 -4.92 16.80
N GLN A 344 8.90 -4.20 16.55
CA GLN A 344 10.01 -4.08 17.52
C GLN A 344 9.55 -3.39 18.82
N ILE A 345 8.76 -2.32 18.70
CA ILE A 345 8.21 -1.59 19.86
C ILE A 345 7.18 -2.45 20.58
N SER A 346 6.30 -3.12 19.82
CA SER A 346 5.25 -3.98 20.39
C SER A 346 5.81 -5.13 21.20
N GLN A 347 6.93 -5.72 20.79
CA GLN A 347 7.59 -6.79 21.50
C GLN A 347 8.08 -6.36 22.90
N LYS A 348 8.53 -5.12 23.02
CA LYS A 348 9.10 -4.60 24.28
C LYS A 348 8.04 -3.98 25.19
N LEU A 349 7.10 -3.23 24.61
CA LEU A 349 6.18 -2.35 25.34
C LEU A 349 4.70 -2.72 25.17
N GLY A 350 4.41 -3.73 24.34
CA GLY A 350 3.05 -4.13 23.99
C GLY A 350 2.54 -3.44 22.73
N VAL A 351 1.58 -4.07 22.04
CA VAL A 351 1.09 -3.67 20.72
C VAL A 351 0.49 -2.25 20.70
N ARG A 352 -0.07 -1.80 21.81
CA ARG A 352 -0.60 -0.43 21.93
C ARG A 352 0.50 0.63 21.73
N PHE A 353 1.66 0.43 22.32
CA PHE A 353 2.80 1.33 22.14
C PHE A 353 3.39 1.23 20.72
N GLY A 354 3.36 0.05 20.11
CA GLY A 354 3.72 -0.10 18.70
C GLY A 354 2.87 0.78 17.78
N MET A 355 1.57 0.90 18.06
CA MET A 355 0.66 1.73 17.28
C MET A 355 0.87 3.26 17.44
N VAL A 356 1.82 3.70 18.29
CA VAL A 356 2.28 5.09 18.30
C VAL A 356 3.07 5.43 17.02
N VAL A 357 3.67 4.45 16.35
CA VAL A 357 4.39 4.66 15.09
C VAL A 357 3.48 5.26 14.01
N PRO A 358 2.32 4.69 13.65
CA PRO A 358 1.41 5.33 12.70
C PRO A 358 0.82 6.67 13.21
N LEU A 359 0.67 6.87 14.52
CA LEU A 359 0.30 8.18 15.05
C LEU A 359 1.38 9.24 14.74
N ALA A 360 2.65 8.91 14.99
CA ALA A 360 3.78 9.79 14.68
C ALA A 360 3.88 10.05 13.16
N GLY A 361 3.64 9.02 12.34
CA GLY A 361 3.57 9.17 10.89
C GLY A 361 2.44 10.09 10.42
N ALA A 362 1.25 10.03 11.03
CA ALA A 362 0.15 10.93 10.73
C ALA A 362 0.49 12.39 11.12
N ALA A 363 1.15 12.60 12.27
CA ALA A 363 1.69 13.91 12.65
C ALA A 363 2.73 14.40 11.63
N GLY A 364 3.62 13.51 11.17
CA GLY A 364 4.58 13.81 10.10
C GLY A 364 3.91 14.26 8.80
N ILE A 365 2.84 13.59 8.37
CA ILE A 365 2.03 14.02 7.21
C ILE A 365 1.48 15.43 7.42
N CYS A 366 0.91 15.74 8.59
CA CYS A 366 0.39 17.07 8.90
C CYS A 366 1.49 18.14 8.78
N VAL A 367 2.67 17.93 9.39
CA VAL A 367 3.78 18.88 9.36
C VAL A 367 4.29 19.10 7.93
N LEU A 368 4.45 18.03 7.15
CA LEU A 368 4.95 18.11 5.78
C LEU A 368 3.91 18.75 4.85
N ALA A 369 2.63 18.41 5.00
CA ALA A 369 1.54 19.02 4.24
C ALA A 369 1.41 20.54 4.54
N TRP A 370 1.57 20.93 5.79
CA TRP A 370 1.57 22.33 6.18
C TRP A 370 2.74 23.11 5.57
N ARG A 371 3.95 22.52 5.51
CA ARG A 371 5.10 23.11 4.81
C ARG A 371 4.81 23.30 3.33
N ILE A 372 4.21 22.31 2.67
CA ILE A 372 3.81 22.39 1.25
C ILE A 372 2.78 23.51 1.05
N LEU A 373 1.81 23.66 1.95
CA LEU A 373 0.80 24.71 1.88
C LEU A 373 1.42 26.12 2.01
N ARG A 374 2.36 26.29 2.94
CA ARG A 374 3.03 27.59 3.16
C ARG A 374 3.99 28.01 2.05
N SER A 375 4.65 27.06 1.39
CA SER A 375 5.59 27.38 0.30
C SER A 375 4.89 28.02 -0.88
N ASP A 376 3.62 27.73 -1.17
CA ASP A 376 2.84 28.37 -2.24
C ASP A 376 2.36 29.76 -1.82
N ALA A 377 1.92 29.93 -0.58
CA ALA A 377 1.50 31.24 -0.10
C ALA A 377 2.62 32.27 -0.23
N SER A 378 3.87 31.86 0.05
CA SER A 378 5.03 32.73 -0.11
C SER A 378 5.37 33.06 -1.58
N VAL A 379 5.21 32.10 -2.49
CA VAL A 379 5.42 32.30 -3.95
C VAL A 379 4.31 33.18 -4.53
N GLU A 380 3.08 33.01 -4.10
CA GLU A 380 1.94 33.80 -4.55
C GLU A 380 2.02 35.25 -4.07
N LEU A 381 2.42 35.47 -2.82
CA LEU A 381 2.70 36.81 -2.27
C LEU A 381 3.88 37.49 -2.98
N ALA A 382 4.94 36.74 -3.30
CA ALA A 382 6.07 37.27 -4.06
C ALA A 382 5.67 37.71 -5.48
N ARG A 383 4.85 36.92 -6.19
CA ARG A 383 4.32 37.26 -7.52
C ARG A 383 3.40 38.49 -7.51
N GLN A 384 2.57 38.65 -6.46
CA GLN A 384 1.69 39.82 -6.32
C GLN A 384 2.48 41.08 -6.04
N SER A 385 3.60 40.98 -5.33
CA SER A 385 4.51 42.14 -5.03
C SER A 385 5.33 42.54 -6.28
N GLU A 386 5.61 41.65 -7.19
CA GLU A 386 6.32 41.93 -8.44
C GLU A 386 5.40 42.42 -9.59
N GLY A 387 4.13 42.00 -9.58
CA GLY A 387 3.12 42.42 -10.57
C GLY A 387 2.45 43.76 -10.27
N GLY A 388 2.73 44.39 -9.13
CA GLY A 388 2.22 45.68 -8.71
C GLY A 388 3.21 46.85 -8.91
N LYS A 389 4.29 46.60 -9.66
CA LYS A 389 5.22 47.62 -10.19
C LYS A 389 5.11 47.66 -11.70
#